data_36a11b3a9e5de057ee0f740235ae9d20
#
_entry.id   36a11b3a9e5de057ee0f740235ae9d20
#
_cell.length_a   1.000
_cell.length_b   1.000
_cell.length_c   1.000
_cell.angle_alpha   90.00
_cell.angle_beta   90.00
_cell.angle_gamma   90.00
#
_symmetry.space_group_name_H-M   'P 1'
#
loop_
_entity.id
_entity.type
_entity.pdbx_description
1 polymer ?
#
loop_
_entity_poly.entity_id
_entity_poly.type
_entity_poly.pdbx_seq_one_letter_code
_entity_poly.pdbx_strand_id
1 'polypeptide(L)'
;MNATPPKNKRRPLLLTLAAIVAVVIIVAAYIVFGPLPTDFAGGKRVALAAYTAGDPTGVPAELKSASPVERGEYLTRAADCEACHTAKDGAPFAGGVAFVLPFGTIYSTNITPDAETGIGNYSDANFLDAVHKGIGRNNTKLYPAMPYASYTYMSDADALAIKAYLFSLKPVHAPAPPNTLSFPFNQRGLMSLWSAFFNPDRRYEPNVDRSPEWNRGAYLAEAMAHCGECHTPRNPAFALNNRQKFAGAVQAGWRAYNITPDHASGVGSWSDADLAHYLSVGHADGRGTAAGPMGEAVDASLRYLTGSDIAAMVTYLRTVPAVATADLPAPKQTPAPALVADNPSAAGESHGKAVYEGACAGCHGWTGVSPVIPFATLTGTRGVNDATANNVAQVIIGGGRRHVAGDSNNMPAFGSTYSDAEIASVANYVTARFGAKGSDLTAAEVAKLRAEE
;
A
#
# COMPACT_ATOMS: atom_id res chain seq x y z
N MET A 1 71.22 21.78 -20.81
CA MET A 1 69.97 22.33 -20.23
C MET A 1 68.81 21.46 -20.67
N ASN A 2 68.35 20.54 -19.79
CA ASN A 2 67.23 19.68 -20.09
C ASN A 2 65.93 20.35 -19.70
N ALA A 3 65.15 20.80 -20.68
CA ALA A 3 63.84 21.37 -20.47
C ALA A 3 62.85 20.21 -20.12
N THR A 4 62.30 20.27 -18.93
CA THR A 4 61.22 19.36 -18.48
C THR A 4 59.95 19.64 -19.31
N PRO A 5 59.31 18.61 -19.90
CA PRO A 5 58.10 18.85 -20.70
C PRO A 5 56.96 19.38 -19.80
N PRO A 6 56.07 20.27 -20.32
CA PRO A 6 55.00 20.87 -19.55
C PRO A 6 54.00 19.80 -19.07
N LYS A 7 53.77 19.70 -17.76
CA LYS A 7 52.76 18.82 -17.17
C LYS A 7 51.37 19.16 -17.73
N ASN A 8 50.81 18.26 -18.49
CA ASN A 8 49.48 18.43 -19.10
C ASN A 8 48.39 18.45 -18.02
N LYS A 9 48.02 19.68 -17.57
CA LYS A 9 46.99 19.94 -16.53
C LYS A 9 45.58 19.42 -16.90
N ARG A 10 45.34 19.09 -18.18
CA ARG A 10 44.07 18.57 -18.66
C ARG A 10 43.85 17.07 -18.30
N ARG A 11 44.90 16.30 -18.15
CA ARG A 11 44.77 14.87 -17.77
C ARG A 11 44.10 14.60 -16.43
N PRO A 12 44.42 15.27 -15.31
CA PRO A 12 43.71 15.05 -14.04
C PRO A 12 42.24 15.46 -14.12
N LEU A 13 41.91 16.54 -14.83
CA LEU A 13 40.53 16.99 -15.01
C LEU A 13 39.70 15.94 -15.78
N LEU A 14 40.20 15.39 -16.87
CA LEU A 14 39.53 14.35 -17.65
C LEU A 14 39.35 13.05 -16.84
N LEU A 15 40.32 12.67 -16.04
CA LEU A 15 40.22 11.49 -15.16
C LEU A 15 39.17 11.70 -14.08
N THR A 16 39.08 12.90 -13.49
CA THR A 16 38.03 13.25 -12.50
C THR A 16 36.66 13.21 -13.14
N LEU A 17 36.48 13.79 -14.32
CA LEU A 17 35.21 13.77 -15.04
C LEU A 17 34.79 12.34 -15.41
N ALA A 18 35.72 11.50 -15.90
CA ALA A 18 35.46 10.10 -16.20
C ALA A 18 35.07 9.30 -14.94
N ALA A 19 35.70 9.58 -13.80
CA ALA A 19 35.35 8.96 -12.53
C ALA A 19 33.92 9.37 -12.07
N ILE A 20 33.56 10.65 -12.19
CA ILE A 20 32.20 11.12 -11.88
C ILE A 20 31.18 10.45 -12.79
N VAL A 21 31.42 10.39 -14.10
CA VAL A 21 30.53 9.72 -15.04
C VAL A 21 30.39 8.23 -14.72
N ALA A 22 31.47 7.55 -14.39
CA ALA A 22 31.44 6.15 -13.99
C ALA A 22 30.61 5.94 -12.70
N VAL A 23 30.77 6.79 -11.69
CA VAL A 23 29.94 6.75 -10.46
C VAL A 23 28.48 6.99 -10.78
N VAL A 24 28.15 7.96 -11.62
CA VAL A 24 26.75 8.23 -12.02
C VAL A 24 26.16 7.02 -12.75
N ILE A 25 26.90 6.39 -13.65
CA ILE A 25 26.43 5.17 -14.35
C ILE A 25 26.23 4.02 -13.36
N ILE A 26 27.15 3.81 -12.42
CA ILE A 26 27.03 2.75 -11.40
C ILE A 26 25.79 3.00 -10.52
N VAL A 27 25.57 4.24 -10.07
CA VAL A 27 24.41 4.60 -9.26
C VAL A 27 23.12 4.44 -10.07
N ALA A 28 23.08 4.88 -11.31
CA ALA A 28 21.96 4.69 -12.21
C ALA A 28 21.66 3.19 -12.42
N ALA A 29 22.69 2.38 -12.68
CA ALA A 29 22.56 0.94 -12.81
C ALA A 29 22.04 0.31 -11.50
N TYR A 30 22.55 0.73 -10.34
CA TYR A 30 22.09 0.26 -9.04
C TYR A 30 20.60 0.57 -8.80
N ILE A 31 20.11 1.74 -9.23
CA ILE A 31 18.72 2.12 -9.11
C ILE A 31 17.85 1.31 -10.07
N VAL A 32 18.27 1.16 -11.34
CA VAL A 32 17.51 0.51 -12.40
C VAL A 32 17.47 -1.01 -12.24
N PHE A 33 18.61 -1.64 -11.96
CA PHE A 33 18.73 -3.09 -11.84
C PHE A 33 18.55 -3.55 -10.38
N GLY A 34 17.41 -3.19 -9.78
CA GLY A 34 17.00 -3.70 -8.47
C GLY A 34 16.56 -5.17 -8.55
N PRO A 35 16.52 -5.90 -7.41
CA PRO A 35 15.99 -7.25 -7.36
C PRO A 35 14.52 -7.29 -7.73
N LEU A 36 14.08 -8.40 -8.34
CA LEU A 36 12.66 -8.68 -8.57
C LEU A 36 11.94 -8.99 -7.24
N PRO A 37 10.61 -8.92 -7.20
CA PRO A 37 9.85 -9.06 -5.96
C PRO A 37 10.15 -10.29 -5.12
N THR A 38 10.42 -11.43 -5.74
CA THR A 38 10.65 -12.71 -5.05
C THR A 38 12.13 -13.19 -5.08
N ASP A 39 13.08 -12.36 -5.53
CA ASP A 39 14.50 -12.74 -5.63
C ASP A 39 15.16 -13.09 -4.30
N PHE A 40 14.66 -12.49 -3.22
CA PHE A 40 15.14 -12.78 -1.87
C PHE A 40 14.99 -14.26 -1.48
N ALA A 41 14.02 -14.97 -2.07
CA ALA A 41 13.75 -16.37 -1.76
C ALA A 41 14.79 -17.34 -2.33
N GLY A 42 15.62 -16.88 -3.28
CA GLY A 42 16.52 -17.75 -4.03
C GLY A 42 15.77 -18.88 -4.76
N GLY A 43 16.45 -20.01 -4.95
CA GLY A 43 15.83 -21.21 -5.52
C GLY A 43 15.61 -21.16 -7.03
N LYS A 44 15.14 -22.30 -7.58
CA LYS A 44 14.90 -22.45 -9.02
C LYS A 44 13.44 -22.09 -9.34
N ARG A 45 13.25 -21.17 -10.28
CA ARG A 45 11.96 -20.83 -10.85
C ARG A 45 11.73 -21.56 -12.16
N VAL A 46 10.46 -21.88 -12.42
CA VAL A 46 10.04 -22.55 -13.65
C VAL A 46 8.83 -21.82 -14.23
N ALA A 47 8.66 -21.96 -15.56
CA ALA A 47 7.42 -21.49 -16.17
C ALA A 47 6.21 -22.17 -15.53
N LEU A 48 5.08 -21.46 -15.42
CA LEU A 48 3.88 -21.97 -14.77
C LEU A 48 3.44 -23.35 -15.33
N ALA A 49 3.49 -23.52 -16.67
CA ALA A 49 3.17 -24.79 -17.34
C ALA A 49 4.10 -25.96 -16.98
N ALA A 50 5.28 -25.70 -16.44
CA ALA A 50 6.26 -26.71 -16.00
C ALA A 50 6.21 -26.99 -14.50
N TYR A 51 5.38 -26.27 -13.75
CA TYR A 51 5.23 -26.46 -12.30
C TYR A 51 4.22 -27.56 -12.00
N THR A 52 4.64 -28.63 -11.33
CA THR A 52 3.83 -29.84 -11.12
C THR A 52 3.29 -30.00 -9.70
N ALA A 53 3.74 -29.20 -8.74
CA ALA A 53 3.32 -29.33 -7.35
C ALA A 53 1.96 -28.68 -7.03
N GLY A 54 1.36 -27.98 -8.00
CA GLY A 54 0.06 -27.31 -7.89
C GLY A 54 0.06 -26.02 -8.70
N ASP A 55 -1.11 -25.48 -9.00
CA ASP A 55 -1.23 -24.18 -9.70
C ASP A 55 -1.36 -23.06 -8.65
N PRO A 56 -0.39 -22.12 -8.56
CA PRO A 56 -0.48 -20.99 -7.65
C PRO A 56 -1.41 -19.89 -8.16
N THR A 57 -1.91 -19.98 -9.39
CA THR A 57 -2.80 -19.01 -10.03
C THR A 57 -4.26 -19.43 -9.94
N GLY A 58 -5.16 -18.66 -10.53
CA GLY A 58 -6.59 -18.95 -10.53
C GLY A 58 -7.25 -18.76 -9.18
N VAL A 59 -8.36 -19.47 -8.98
CA VAL A 59 -9.10 -19.49 -7.73
C VAL A 59 -8.67 -20.65 -6.84
N PRO A 60 -8.80 -20.55 -5.50
CA PRO A 60 -8.46 -21.63 -4.59
C PRO A 60 -9.39 -22.86 -4.76
N ALA A 61 -9.01 -23.97 -4.15
CA ALA A 61 -9.68 -25.27 -4.32
C ALA A 61 -11.17 -25.22 -3.95
N GLU A 62 -11.53 -24.40 -2.98
CA GLU A 62 -12.90 -24.19 -2.50
C GLU A 62 -13.83 -23.61 -3.60
N LEU A 63 -13.26 -22.91 -4.56
CA LEU A 63 -13.98 -22.25 -5.67
C LEU A 63 -13.79 -22.94 -7.03
N LYS A 64 -13.28 -24.17 -7.06
CA LYS A 64 -13.05 -24.90 -8.34
C LYS A 64 -14.32 -25.09 -9.17
N SER A 65 -15.48 -25.24 -8.51
CA SER A 65 -16.78 -25.40 -9.18
C SER A 65 -17.47 -24.07 -9.52
N ALA A 66 -16.89 -22.92 -9.17
CA ALA A 66 -17.44 -21.62 -9.48
C ALA A 66 -17.52 -21.39 -11.01
N SER A 67 -18.55 -20.69 -11.45
CA SER A 67 -18.71 -20.28 -12.83
C SER A 67 -17.55 -19.36 -13.27
N PRO A 68 -17.30 -19.17 -14.58
CA PRO A 68 -16.28 -18.25 -15.07
C PRO A 68 -16.44 -16.82 -14.53
N VAL A 69 -17.66 -16.34 -14.36
CA VAL A 69 -17.96 -15.01 -13.83
C VAL A 69 -17.63 -14.92 -12.34
N GLU A 70 -18.05 -15.91 -11.53
CA GLU A 70 -17.74 -15.96 -10.08
C GLU A 70 -16.23 -16.08 -9.84
N ARG A 71 -15.51 -16.86 -10.67
CA ARG A 71 -14.05 -16.92 -10.61
C ARG A 71 -13.42 -15.57 -10.94
N GLY A 72 -13.94 -14.88 -11.97
CA GLY A 72 -13.52 -13.54 -12.34
C GLY A 72 -13.81 -12.52 -11.23
N GLU A 73 -14.96 -12.61 -10.56
CA GLU A 73 -15.29 -11.77 -9.41
C GLU A 73 -14.28 -11.95 -8.28
N TYR A 74 -14.02 -13.20 -7.88
CA TYR A 74 -13.03 -13.49 -6.84
C TYR A 74 -11.65 -12.90 -7.17
N LEU A 75 -11.19 -13.09 -8.41
CA LEU A 75 -9.90 -12.57 -8.85
C LEU A 75 -9.89 -11.03 -8.94
N THR A 76 -11.01 -10.40 -9.30
CA THR A 76 -11.18 -8.95 -9.30
C THR A 76 -11.08 -8.38 -7.88
N ARG A 77 -11.67 -9.10 -6.90
CA ARG A 77 -11.51 -8.78 -5.47
C ARG A 77 -10.06 -8.96 -5.04
N ALA A 78 -9.45 -10.10 -5.36
CA ALA A 78 -8.05 -10.37 -5.01
C ALA A 78 -7.07 -9.34 -5.61
N ALA A 79 -7.38 -8.78 -6.78
CA ALA A 79 -6.60 -7.74 -7.46
C ALA A 79 -6.97 -6.31 -7.03
N ASP A 80 -7.87 -6.14 -6.05
CA ASP A 80 -8.26 -4.84 -5.47
C ASP A 80 -8.70 -3.77 -6.49
N CYS A 81 -9.32 -4.18 -7.58
CA CYS A 81 -9.70 -3.26 -8.65
C CYS A 81 -10.71 -2.21 -8.19
N GLU A 82 -11.63 -2.59 -7.28
CA GLU A 82 -12.73 -1.74 -6.82
C GLU A 82 -12.24 -0.53 -6.03
N ALA A 83 -11.24 -0.68 -5.16
CA ALA A 83 -10.71 0.41 -4.34
C ALA A 83 -10.21 1.58 -5.19
N CYS A 84 -9.56 1.29 -6.32
CA CYS A 84 -9.05 2.32 -7.22
C CYS A 84 -10.07 2.78 -8.27
N HIS A 85 -11.05 1.94 -8.64
CA HIS A 85 -11.97 2.23 -9.73
C HIS A 85 -13.40 2.53 -9.30
N THR A 86 -13.64 2.79 -8.01
CA THR A 86 -14.93 3.24 -7.47
C THR A 86 -14.75 4.49 -6.64
N ALA A 87 -15.13 5.64 -7.18
CA ALA A 87 -15.09 6.90 -6.41
C ALA A 87 -16.10 6.86 -5.25
N LYS A 88 -15.83 7.63 -4.20
CA LYS A 88 -16.75 7.79 -3.08
C LYS A 88 -18.14 8.22 -3.62
N ASP A 89 -19.18 7.52 -3.21
CA ASP A 89 -20.55 7.71 -3.68
C ASP A 89 -20.75 7.51 -5.20
N GLY A 90 -19.75 7.01 -5.92
CA GLY A 90 -19.80 6.68 -7.34
C GLY A 90 -20.35 5.28 -7.61
N ALA A 91 -20.65 5.02 -8.89
CA ALA A 91 -21.03 3.67 -9.31
C ALA A 91 -19.82 2.73 -9.28
N PRO A 92 -19.99 1.46 -8.87
CA PRO A 92 -18.89 0.50 -8.82
C PRO A 92 -18.17 0.38 -10.17
N PHE A 93 -16.84 0.38 -10.11
CA PHE A 93 -15.94 0.29 -11.26
C PHE A 93 -16.04 1.42 -12.30
N ALA A 94 -16.79 2.50 -12.02
CA ALA A 94 -16.94 3.62 -12.94
C ALA A 94 -15.77 4.62 -12.91
N GLY A 95 -14.76 4.40 -12.07
CA GLY A 95 -13.58 5.26 -11.96
C GLY A 95 -13.84 6.56 -11.21
N GLY A 96 -12.99 7.57 -11.48
CA GLY A 96 -13.13 8.91 -10.89
C GLY A 96 -12.40 9.12 -9.57
N VAL A 97 -11.70 8.11 -9.04
CA VAL A 97 -10.86 8.26 -7.83
C VAL A 97 -9.69 9.19 -8.15
N ALA A 98 -9.46 10.18 -7.31
CA ALA A 98 -8.38 11.14 -7.42
C ALA A 98 -7.13 10.64 -6.67
N PHE A 99 -6.01 10.52 -7.37
CA PHE A 99 -4.69 10.25 -6.78
C PHE A 99 -3.90 11.56 -6.77
N VAL A 100 -3.88 12.21 -5.62
CA VAL A 100 -3.17 13.48 -5.44
C VAL A 100 -1.67 13.20 -5.26
N LEU A 101 -0.85 13.81 -6.12
CA LEU A 101 0.60 13.65 -6.14
C LEU A 101 1.26 15.03 -6.00
N PRO A 102 2.52 15.14 -5.57
CA PRO A 102 3.21 16.43 -5.42
C PRO A 102 3.29 17.27 -6.71
N PHE A 103 3.04 16.64 -7.86
CA PHE A 103 3.13 17.26 -9.19
C PHE A 103 1.79 17.29 -9.94
N GLY A 104 0.66 17.07 -9.25
CA GLY A 104 -0.71 17.13 -9.79
C GLY A 104 -1.54 15.91 -9.52
N THR A 105 -2.73 15.81 -10.08
CA THR A 105 -3.68 14.74 -9.80
C THR A 105 -3.86 13.81 -11.01
N ILE A 106 -3.89 12.51 -10.74
CA ILE A 106 -4.28 11.46 -11.68
C ILE A 106 -5.65 10.95 -11.27
N TYR A 107 -6.53 10.70 -12.24
CA TYR A 107 -7.85 10.11 -11.99
C TYR A 107 -7.92 8.70 -12.57
N SER A 108 -8.52 7.78 -11.81
CA SER A 108 -8.81 6.43 -12.29
C SER A 108 -9.86 6.47 -13.40
N THR A 109 -9.74 5.54 -14.34
CA THR A 109 -10.65 5.42 -15.47
C THR A 109 -11.82 4.50 -15.17
N ASN A 110 -12.92 4.65 -15.90
CA ASN A 110 -14.03 3.71 -15.94
C ASN A 110 -13.56 2.36 -16.51
N ILE A 111 -13.78 1.27 -15.76
CA ILE A 111 -13.52 -0.12 -16.21
C ILE A 111 -14.80 -0.97 -16.31
N THR A 112 -15.98 -0.33 -16.31
CA THR A 112 -17.23 -1.01 -16.70
C THR A 112 -17.25 -1.28 -18.21
N PRO A 113 -18.14 -2.19 -18.71
CA PRO A 113 -18.21 -2.51 -20.13
C PRO A 113 -18.91 -1.43 -20.98
N ASP A 114 -18.83 -0.15 -20.57
CA ASP A 114 -19.28 0.97 -21.39
C ASP A 114 -18.35 1.14 -22.59
N ALA A 115 -18.93 1.22 -23.79
CA ALA A 115 -18.16 1.27 -25.03
C ALA A 115 -17.43 2.60 -25.24
N GLU A 116 -17.96 3.70 -24.71
CA GLU A 116 -17.43 5.04 -24.93
C GLU A 116 -16.42 5.45 -23.85
N THR A 117 -16.77 5.32 -22.59
CA THR A 117 -15.96 5.79 -21.45
C THR A 117 -15.25 4.67 -20.70
N GLY A 118 -15.70 3.42 -20.82
CA GLY A 118 -15.17 2.24 -20.15
C GLY A 118 -14.32 1.35 -21.06
N ILE A 119 -14.30 0.05 -20.75
CA ILE A 119 -13.49 -0.96 -21.46
C ILE A 119 -14.31 -1.82 -22.44
N GLY A 120 -15.57 -1.47 -22.74
CA GLY A 120 -16.48 -2.28 -23.56
C GLY A 120 -15.96 -2.63 -24.95
N ASN A 121 -15.05 -1.82 -25.50
CA ASN A 121 -14.42 -2.07 -26.80
C ASN A 121 -13.03 -2.75 -26.70
N TYR A 122 -12.61 -3.22 -25.50
CA TYR A 122 -11.32 -3.89 -25.36
C TYR A 122 -11.41 -5.35 -25.83
N SER A 123 -10.55 -5.73 -26.79
CA SER A 123 -10.25 -7.14 -27.06
C SER A 123 -9.51 -7.76 -25.87
N ASP A 124 -9.33 -9.09 -25.87
CA ASP A 124 -8.50 -9.76 -24.86
C ASP A 124 -7.07 -9.23 -24.88
N ALA A 125 -6.49 -9.04 -26.06
CA ALA A 125 -5.15 -8.48 -26.21
C ALA A 125 -5.04 -7.04 -25.64
N ASN A 126 -6.05 -6.19 -25.89
CA ASN A 126 -6.04 -4.83 -25.32
C ASN A 126 -6.14 -4.84 -23.80
N PHE A 127 -6.90 -5.75 -23.22
CA PHE A 127 -7.02 -5.87 -21.77
C PHE A 127 -5.71 -6.37 -21.15
N LEU A 128 -5.10 -7.40 -21.73
CA LEU A 128 -3.79 -7.91 -21.31
C LEU A 128 -2.69 -6.82 -21.43
N ASP A 129 -2.67 -6.06 -22.52
CA ASP A 129 -1.72 -4.96 -22.68
C ASP A 129 -1.91 -3.86 -21.62
N ALA A 130 -3.16 -3.56 -21.24
CA ALA A 130 -3.45 -2.58 -20.20
C ALA A 130 -2.96 -3.06 -18.82
N VAL A 131 -3.28 -4.30 -18.47
CA VAL A 131 -2.97 -4.88 -17.14
C VAL A 131 -1.48 -5.20 -17.03
N HIS A 132 -0.84 -5.76 -18.05
CA HIS A 132 0.54 -6.23 -17.95
C HIS A 132 1.58 -5.22 -18.40
N LYS A 133 1.23 -4.31 -19.32
CA LYS A 133 2.19 -3.40 -19.96
C LYS A 133 1.88 -1.91 -19.75
N GLY A 134 0.74 -1.60 -19.11
CA GLY A 134 0.31 -0.22 -18.95
C GLY A 134 0.00 0.47 -20.29
N ILE A 135 -0.58 -0.27 -21.25
CA ILE A 135 -0.97 0.26 -22.57
C ILE A 135 -2.50 0.24 -22.65
N GLY A 136 -3.10 1.39 -22.46
CA GLY A 136 -4.55 1.57 -22.52
C GLY A 136 -5.07 1.83 -23.95
N ARG A 137 -6.34 2.29 -24.04
CA ARG A 137 -7.03 2.61 -25.29
C ARG A 137 -6.15 3.50 -26.21
N ASN A 138 -6.21 3.25 -27.50
CA ASN A 138 -5.47 4.00 -28.52
C ASN A 138 -3.96 4.07 -28.28
N ASN A 139 -3.38 3.00 -27.73
CA ASN A 139 -1.97 2.90 -27.39
C ASN A 139 -1.51 3.98 -26.36
N THR A 140 -2.44 4.49 -25.55
CA THR A 140 -2.14 5.48 -24.50
C THR A 140 -1.32 4.83 -23.41
N LYS A 141 -0.18 5.44 -23.06
CA LYS A 141 0.65 4.93 -21.96
C LYS A 141 0.01 5.31 -20.61
N LEU A 142 -0.23 4.31 -19.77
CA LEU A 142 -0.77 4.52 -18.43
C LEU A 142 0.33 4.99 -17.48
N TYR A 143 -0.07 5.76 -16.49
CA TYR A 143 0.82 6.09 -15.37
C TYR A 143 0.91 4.89 -14.42
N PRO A 144 2.05 4.66 -13.74
CA PRO A 144 2.22 3.55 -12.81
C PRO A 144 1.44 3.72 -11.47
N ALA A 145 0.51 4.68 -11.40
CA ALA A 145 -0.58 4.67 -10.44
C ALA A 145 -1.54 3.47 -10.69
N MET A 146 -1.71 3.05 -11.94
CA MET A 146 -2.17 1.71 -12.28
C MET A 146 -1.00 0.74 -12.06
N PRO A 147 -1.06 -0.22 -11.13
CA PRO A 147 0.10 -0.99 -10.69
C PRO A 147 0.46 -2.12 -11.69
N TYR A 148 0.56 -1.79 -12.98
CA TYR A 148 0.87 -2.76 -14.02
C TYR A 148 2.26 -3.41 -13.86
N ALA A 149 3.19 -2.75 -13.15
CA ALA A 149 4.49 -3.34 -12.81
C ALA A 149 4.38 -4.49 -11.78
N SER A 150 3.29 -4.54 -11.01
CA SER A 150 2.92 -5.67 -10.16
C SER A 150 2.01 -6.64 -10.92
N TYR A 151 0.98 -6.13 -11.59
CA TYR A 151 0.05 -6.96 -12.37
C TYR A 151 0.70 -7.68 -13.56
N THR A 152 1.87 -7.25 -14.02
CA THR A 152 2.63 -7.98 -15.04
C THR A 152 2.91 -9.43 -14.64
N TYR A 153 2.94 -9.74 -13.32
CA TYR A 153 3.11 -11.11 -12.80
C TYR A 153 1.80 -11.93 -12.78
N MET A 154 0.64 -11.30 -12.97
CA MET A 154 -0.64 -12.01 -13.08
C MET A 154 -0.64 -12.94 -14.30
N SER A 155 -1.25 -14.13 -14.19
CA SER A 155 -1.41 -15.01 -15.35
C SER A 155 -2.37 -14.40 -16.36
N ASP A 156 -2.15 -14.70 -17.65
CA ASP A 156 -3.06 -14.24 -18.72
C ASP A 156 -4.48 -14.79 -18.49
N ALA A 157 -4.58 -16.03 -17.97
CA ALA A 157 -5.86 -16.67 -17.66
C ALA A 157 -6.63 -15.91 -16.56
N ASP A 158 -5.95 -15.46 -15.50
CA ASP A 158 -6.57 -14.72 -14.43
C ASP A 158 -6.97 -13.32 -14.87
N ALA A 159 -6.12 -12.64 -15.64
CA ALA A 159 -6.47 -11.35 -16.22
C ALA A 159 -7.72 -11.44 -17.12
N LEU A 160 -7.83 -12.49 -17.94
CA LEU A 160 -9.01 -12.69 -18.78
C LEU A 160 -10.25 -13.12 -18.00
N ALA A 161 -10.10 -13.83 -16.88
CA ALA A 161 -11.21 -14.11 -15.97
C ALA A 161 -11.73 -12.81 -15.31
N ILE A 162 -10.82 -11.91 -14.87
CA ILE A 162 -11.19 -10.57 -14.38
C ILE A 162 -11.96 -9.81 -15.48
N LYS A 163 -11.46 -9.80 -16.72
CA LYS A 163 -12.17 -9.18 -17.83
C LYS A 163 -13.59 -9.75 -18.00
N ALA A 164 -13.73 -11.07 -17.95
CA ALA A 164 -15.05 -11.73 -18.10
C ALA A 164 -16.04 -11.25 -17.03
N TYR A 165 -15.60 -11.11 -15.78
CA TYR A 165 -16.42 -10.53 -14.71
C TYR A 165 -16.78 -9.07 -15.00
N LEU A 166 -15.80 -8.22 -15.30
CA LEU A 166 -16.04 -6.80 -15.59
C LEU A 166 -17.01 -6.62 -16.76
N PHE A 167 -16.94 -7.49 -17.76
CA PHE A 167 -17.86 -7.48 -18.93
C PHE A 167 -19.26 -8.01 -18.59
N SER A 168 -19.45 -8.70 -17.47
CA SER A 168 -20.77 -9.10 -16.98
C SER A 168 -21.48 -7.98 -16.21
N LEU A 169 -20.78 -6.91 -15.85
CA LEU A 169 -21.33 -5.78 -15.10
C LEU A 169 -22.22 -4.91 -16.00
N LYS A 170 -23.08 -4.12 -15.36
CA LYS A 170 -23.89 -3.12 -16.09
C LYS A 170 -22.98 -1.99 -16.60
N PRO A 171 -23.04 -1.64 -17.89
CA PRO A 171 -22.32 -0.48 -18.42
C PRO A 171 -22.73 0.82 -17.70
N VAL A 172 -21.75 1.62 -17.35
CA VAL A 172 -21.96 2.95 -16.75
C VAL A 172 -21.21 3.98 -17.59
N HIS A 173 -21.92 4.96 -18.14
CA HIS A 173 -21.27 6.06 -18.85
C HIS A 173 -20.70 7.06 -17.86
N ALA A 174 -19.38 7.03 -17.65
CA ALA A 174 -18.66 7.86 -16.69
C ALA A 174 -17.28 8.27 -17.25
N PRO A 175 -17.19 9.43 -17.92
CA PRO A 175 -15.90 9.95 -18.37
C PRO A 175 -15.05 10.39 -17.18
N ALA A 176 -13.81 9.89 -17.10
CA ALA A 176 -12.89 10.28 -16.05
C ALA A 176 -12.49 11.76 -16.20
N PRO A 177 -12.34 12.51 -15.10
CA PRO A 177 -11.76 13.86 -15.15
C PRO A 177 -10.36 13.86 -15.81
N PRO A 178 -9.95 14.95 -16.46
CA PRO A 178 -8.62 15.05 -17.03
C PRO A 178 -7.55 15.14 -15.93
N ASN A 179 -6.42 14.45 -16.13
CA ASN A 179 -5.28 14.58 -15.23
C ASN A 179 -4.70 16.00 -15.25
N THR A 180 -4.26 16.51 -14.11
CA THR A 180 -3.76 17.88 -13.92
C THR A 180 -2.24 17.94 -13.66
N LEU A 181 -1.48 16.98 -14.21
CA LEU A 181 -0.04 16.87 -13.97
C LEU A 181 0.75 18.04 -14.57
N SER A 182 1.73 18.56 -13.81
CA SER A 182 2.68 19.57 -14.27
C SER A 182 3.78 18.98 -15.16
N PHE A 183 4.44 19.83 -15.95
CA PHE A 183 5.63 19.41 -16.70
C PHE A 183 6.79 19.03 -15.72
N PRO A 184 7.55 17.95 -15.99
CA PRO A 184 7.52 17.07 -17.16
C PRO A 184 6.57 15.85 -17.01
N PHE A 185 5.86 15.69 -15.89
CA PHE A 185 5.06 14.52 -15.55
C PHE A 185 3.81 14.36 -16.44
N ASN A 186 3.37 15.43 -17.09
CA ASN A 186 2.29 15.39 -18.10
C ASN A 186 2.74 14.79 -19.45
N GLN A 187 4.02 14.47 -19.63
CA GLN A 187 4.54 13.87 -20.86
C GLN A 187 4.40 12.34 -20.85
N ARG A 188 3.24 11.84 -21.27
CA ARG A 188 2.93 10.38 -21.24
C ARG A 188 3.94 9.52 -21.99
N GLY A 189 4.62 10.04 -23.01
CA GLY A 189 5.68 9.34 -23.74
C GLY A 189 6.84 8.86 -22.84
N LEU A 190 7.11 9.58 -21.73
CA LEU A 190 8.12 9.19 -20.74
C LEU A 190 7.77 7.87 -20.03
N MET A 191 6.49 7.50 -19.97
CA MET A 191 6.04 6.25 -19.36
C MET A 191 6.52 5.03 -20.17
N SER A 192 6.75 5.16 -21.48
CA SER A 192 7.37 4.08 -22.26
C SER A 192 8.80 3.79 -21.81
N LEU A 193 9.56 4.85 -21.51
CA LEU A 193 10.93 4.72 -21.00
C LEU A 193 10.90 4.14 -19.58
N TRP A 194 10.03 4.67 -18.71
CA TRP A 194 9.86 4.14 -17.35
C TRP A 194 9.51 2.65 -17.37
N SER A 195 8.54 2.27 -18.18
CA SER A 195 8.08 0.88 -18.31
C SER A 195 9.20 -0.04 -18.81
N ALA A 196 10.04 0.41 -19.75
CA ALA A 196 11.16 -0.36 -20.26
C ALA A 196 12.21 -0.73 -19.17
N PHE A 197 12.33 0.09 -18.12
CA PHE A 197 13.25 -0.17 -17.01
C PHE A 197 12.61 -0.89 -15.82
N PHE A 198 11.34 -0.62 -15.53
CA PHE A 198 10.71 -1.00 -14.27
C PHE A 198 9.53 -1.96 -14.42
N ASN A 199 9.06 -2.22 -15.65
CA ASN A 199 8.08 -3.27 -15.91
C ASN A 199 8.77 -4.43 -16.68
N PRO A 200 9.00 -5.59 -16.04
CA PRO A 200 9.73 -6.69 -16.66
C PRO A 200 8.92 -7.43 -17.74
N ASP A 201 7.62 -7.11 -17.93
CA ASP A 201 6.68 -7.80 -18.83
C ASP A 201 6.83 -9.33 -18.77
N ARG A 202 6.69 -9.88 -17.57
CA ARG A 202 6.82 -11.33 -17.33
C ARG A 202 5.76 -11.82 -16.36
N ARG A 203 5.33 -13.07 -16.57
CA ARG A 203 4.33 -13.72 -15.70
C ARG A 203 5.01 -14.34 -14.49
N TYR A 204 4.22 -14.63 -13.46
CA TYR A 204 4.71 -15.31 -12.26
C TYR A 204 5.32 -16.66 -12.60
N GLU A 205 6.49 -16.92 -12.06
CA GLU A 205 7.22 -18.17 -12.19
C GLU A 205 7.35 -18.83 -10.81
N PRO A 206 6.64 -19.95 -10.56
CA PRO A 206 6.73 -20.66 -9.30
C PRO A 206 8.15 -21.12 -8.97
N ASN A 207 8.48 -21.05 -7.68
CA ASN A 207 9.74 -21.54 -7.14
C ASN A 207 9.57 -23.01 -6.71
N VAL A 208 10.27 -23.94 -7.36
CA VAL A 208 10.14 -25.37 -7.08
C VAL A 208 10.75 -25.78 -5.75
N ASP A 209 11.59 -24.95 -5.15
CA ASP A 209 12.23 -25.18 -3.85
C ASP A 209 11.36 -24.65 -2.68
N ARG A 210 10.16 -24.13 -2.98
CA ARG A 210 9.18 -23.64 -2.00
C ARG A 210 7.88 -24.44 -2.08
N SER A 211 7.13 -24.44 -0.98
CA SER A 211 5.84 -25.13 -0.93
C SER A 211 4.82 -24.55 -1.92
N PRO A 212 3.81 -25.31 -2.34
CA PRO A 212 2.70 -24.78 -3.14
C PRO A 212 1.98 -23.61 -2.45
N GLU A 213 1.79 -23.70 -1.15
CA GLU A 213 1.18 -22.64 -0.35
C GLU A 213 2.03 -21.35 -0.38
N TRP A 214 3.36 -21.47 -0.25
CA TRP A 214 4.25 -20.30 -0.39
C TRP A 214 4.13 -19.67 -1.77
N ASN A 215 4.11 -20.47 -2.85
CA ASN A 215 3.96 -19.97 -4.21
C ASN A 215 2.60 -19.28 -4.42
N ARG A 216 1.53 -19.82 -3.83
CA ARG A 216 0.21 -19.18 -3.82
C ARG A 216 0.25 -17.84 -3.11
N GLY A 217 0.81 -17.79 -1.91
CA GLY A 217 0.95 -16.55 -1.13
C GLY A 217 1.79 -15.50 -1.83
N ALA A 218 2.90 -15.90 -2.47
CA ALA A 218 3.74 -15.01 -3.27
C ALA A 218 2.96 -14.44 -4.47
N TYR A 219 2.22 -15.28 -5.20
CA TYR A 219 1.39 -14.85 -6.31
C TYR A 219 0.32 -13.83 -5.86
N LEU A 220 -0.39 -14.13 -4.76
CA LEU A 220 -1.40 -13.23 -4.22
C LEU A 220 -0.79 -11.89 -3.74
N ALA A 221 0.29 -11.93 -2.98
CA ALA A 221 0.87 -10.71 -2.40
C ALA A 221 1.59 -9.83 -3.42
N GLU A 222 2.19 -10.41 -4.46
CA GLU A 222 3.00 -9.68 -5.43
C GLU A 222 2.25 -9.31 -6.70
N ALA A 223 1.45 -10.24 -7.24
CA ALA A 223 0.77 -10.07 -8.52
C ALA A 223 -0.66 -9.56 -8.35
N MET A 224 -1.42 -10.08 -7.37
CA MET A 224 -2.83 -9.76 -7.20
C MET A 224 -3.04 -8.57 -6.27
N ALA A 225 -2.88 -8.76 -4.97
CA ALA A 225 -3.07 -7.72 -3.96
C ALA A 225 -1.95 -6.68 -3.92
N HIS A 226 -0.90 -6.85 -4.72
CA HIS A 226 0.20 -5.89 -4.93
C HIS A 226 0.64 -5.13 -3.66
N CYS A 227 0.76 -5.84 -2.53
CA CYS A 227 1.07 -5.27 -1.20
C CYS A 227 2.29 -4.33 -1.21
N GLY A 228 3.25 -4.62 -2.11
CA GLY A 228 4.45 -3.80 -2.31
C GLY A 228 4.16 -2.36 -2.74
N GLU A 229 3.05 -2.10 -3.42
CA GLU A 229 2.74 -0.76 -3.93
C GLU A 229 2.56 0.27 -2.80
N CYS A 230 2.05 -0.17 -1.65
CA CYS A 230 1.92 0.66 -0.45
C CYS A 230 3.04 0.40 0.57
N HIS A 231 3.47 -0.87 0.75
CA HIS A 231 4.36 -1.26 1.83
C HIS A 231 5.85 -1.31 1.46
N THR A 232 6.24 -0.97 0.22
CA THR A 232 7.64 -0.90 -0.20
C THR A 232 8.03 0.53 -0.56
N PRO A 233 9.15 1.06 -0.04
CA PRO A 233 9.61 2.41 -0.41
C PRO A 233 9.84 2.54 -1.92
N ARG A 234 9.68 3.74 -2.45
CA ARG A 234 9.98 4.06 -3.85
C ARG A 234 11.44 4.49 -4.01
N ASN A 235 12.02 4.15 -5.15
CA ASN A 235 13.29 4.69 -5.58
C ASN A 235 13.09 6.10 -6.20
N PRO A 236 14.17 6.85 -6.54
CA PRO A 236 14.05 8.17 -7.14
C PRO A 236 13.30 8.24 -8.48
N ALA A 237 13.10 7.10 -9.15
CA ALA A 237 12.27 6.98 -10.36
C ALA A 237 10.81 6.58 -10.06
N PHE A 238 10.39 6.62 -8.80
CA PHE A 238 9.06 6.21 -8.30
C PHE A 238 8.72 4.71 -8.50
N ALA A 239 9.69 3.87 -8.85
CA ALA A 239 9.53 2.42 -8.88
C ALA A 239 9.78 1.79 -7.50
N LEU A 240 9.31 0.57 -7.28
CA LEU A 240 9.48 -0.16 -6.02
C LEU A 240 10.96 -0.44 -5.73
N ASN A 241 11.41 -0.11 -4.52
CA ASN A 241 12.74 -0.48 -4.05
C ASN A 241 12.70 -1.85 -3.36
N ASN A 242 12.73 -2.92 -4.13
CA ASN A 242 12.68 -4.29 -3.60
C ASN A 242 13.89 -4.69 -2.71
N ARG A 243 14.91 -3.84 -2.56
CA ARG A 243 15.96 -4.02 -1.54
C ARG A 243 15.44 -3.75 -0.13
N GLN A 244 14.39 -2.95 -0.02
CA GLN A 244 13.67 -2.64 1.20
C GLN A 244 12.22 -3.12 1.11
N LYS A 245 12.06 -4.29 0.49
CA LYS A 245 10.73 -4.87 0.27
C LYS A 245 9.94 -4.94 1.57
N PHE A 246 8.72 -4.42 1.51
CA PHE A 246 7.75 -4.41 2.61
C PHE A 246 8.22 -3.70 3.89
N ALA A 247 9.27 -2.88 3.83
CA ALA A 247 9.78 -2.12 4.97
C ALA A 247 8.90 -0.92 5.37
N GLY A 248 7.80 -0.70 4.66
CA GLY A 248 6.88 0.43 4.85
C GLY A 248 7.22 1.62 3.96
N ALA A 249 6.21 2.47 3.73
CA ALA A 249 6.35 3.72 2.97
C ALA A 249 5.30 4.75 3.42
N VAL A 250 5.44 6.00 2.98
CA VAL A 250 4.42 7.03 3.17
C VAL A 250 3.83 7.38 1.82
N GLN A 251 2.51 7.37 1.71
CA GLN A 251 1.77 7.71 0.50
C GLN A 251 0.51 8.50 0.87
N ALA A 252 0.27 9.62 0.21
CA ALA A 252 -0.91 10.47 0.43
C ALA A 252 -1.16 10.73 1.93
N GLY A 253 -0.12 11.12 2.67
CA GLY A 253 -0.20 11.39 4.11
C GLY A 253 -0.35 10.17 5.02
N TRP A 254 -0.60 8.98 4.49
CA TRP A 254 -0.70 7.74 5.25
C TRP A 254 0.63 6.98 5.29
N ARG A 255 0.99 6.49 6.45
CA ARG A 255 2.12 5.59 6.62
C ARG A 255 1.64 4.15 6.52
N ALA A 256 1.96 3.49 5.39
CA ALA A 256 1.88 2.05 5.28
C ALA A 256 3.04 1.43 6.06
N TYR A 257 2.73 0.71 7.13
CA TYR A 257 3.75 0.20 8.06
C TYR A 257 4.54 -0.96 7.47
N ASN A 258 5.68 -1.21 8.08
CA ASN A 258 6.53 -2.36 7.82
C ASN A 258 5.76 -3.67 8.06
N ILE A 259 5.67 -4.51 7.02
CA ILE A 259 5.03 -5.84 7.09
C ILE A 259 6.04 -6.98 6.94
N THR A 260 7.34 -6.69 7.08
CA THR A 260 8.38 -7.73 7.20
C THR A 260 8.30 -8.41 8.56
N PRO A 261 8.89 -9.62 8.72
CA PRO A 261 8.93 -10.31 10.00
C PRO A 261 9.95 -9.70 11.01
N ASP A 262 10.20 -8.38 10.94
CA ASP A 262 10.93 -7.67 11.99
C ASP A 262 10.08 -7.61 13.26
N HIS A 263 10.68 -7.98 14.41
CA HIS A 263 9.95 -8.09 15.67
C HIS A 263 9.55 -6.75 16.29
N ALA A 264 10.34 -5.72 16.08
CA ALA A 264 10.10 -4.40 16.68
C ALA A 264 9.21 -3.53 15.79
N SER A 265 9.59 -3.36 14.54
CA SER A 265 8.96 -2.41 13.62
C SER A 265 7.99 -3.05 12.61
N GLY A 266 8.08 -4.37 12.41
CA GLY A 266 7.26 -5.14 11.48
C GLY A 266 6.18 -5.99 12.17
N VAL A 267 5.82 -7.10 11.51
CA VAL A 267 4.79 -8.05 11.98
C VAL A 267 5.40 -9.30 12.61
N GLY A 268 6.70 -9.33 12.90
CA GLY A 268 7.40 -10.50 13.43
C GLY A 268 6.94 -10.94 14.83
N SER A 269 6.40 -10.01 15.64
CA SER A 269 5.83 -10.30 16.95
C SER A 269 4.36 -10.71 16.93
N TRP A 270 3.69 -10.71 15.77
CA TRP A 270 2.30 -11.11 15.61
C TRP A 270 2.23 -12.64 15.46
N SER A 271 1.20 -13.28 15.99
CA SER A 271 0.90 -14.67 15.62
C SER A 271 0.39 -14.76 14.18
N ASP A 272 0.44 -15.94 13.58
CA ASP A 272 -0.15 -16.15 12.24
C ASP A 272 -1.66 -15.92 12.27
N ALA A 273 -2.32 -16.27 13.37
CA ALA A 273 -3.73 -16.01 13.58
C ALA A 273 -4.06 -14.52 13.66
N ASP A 274 -3.26 -13.71 14.40
CA ASP A 274 -3.42 -12.25 14.43
C ASP A 274 -3.29 -11.64 13.04
N LEU A 275 -2.26 -12.08 12.29
CA LEU A 275 -2.00 -11.55 10.95
C LEU A 275 -3.10 -11.95 9.96
N ALA A 276 -3.55 -13.21 10.00
CA ALA A 276 -4.66 -13.69 9.19
C ALA A 276 -5.97 -12.95 9.53
N HIS A 277 -6.25 -12.75 10.80
CA HIS A 277 -7.44 -12.01 11.25
C HIS A 277 -7.39 -10.55 10.81
N TYR A 278 -6.21 -9.89 10.95
CA TYR A 278 -6.03 -8.53 10.48
C TYR A 278 -6.24 -8.39 8.97
N LEU A 279 -5.72 -9.30 8.17
CA LEU A 279 -5.92 -9.29 6.72
C LEU A 279 -7.39 -9.52 6.33
N SER A 280 -8.11 -10.39 7.04
CA SER A 280 -9.50 -10.75 6.69
C SER A 280 -10.53 -9.76 7.22
N VAL A 281 -10.29 -9.17 8.41
CA VAL A 281 -11.29 -8.40 9.17
C VAL A 281 -10.86 -6.95 9.36
N GLY A 282 -9.56 -6.65 9.14
CA GLY A 282 -8.98 -5.34 9.35
C GLY A 282 -8.69 -5.01 10.81
N HIS A 283 -8.66 -6.02 11.70
CA HIS A 283 -8.37 -5.83 13.12
C HIS A 283 -7.62 -7.02 13.71
N ALA A 284 -6.73 -6.76 14.65
CA ALA A 284 -6.16 -7.77 15.53
C ALA A 284 -5.95 -7.16 16.92
N ASP A 285 -6.39 -7.87 17.96
CA ASP A 285 -6.38 -7.43 19.35
C ASP A 285 -4.95 -7.08 19.81
N GLY A 286 -4.78 -5.89 20.36
CA GLY A 286 -3.47 -5.38 20.81
C GLY A 286 -2.46 -5.14 19.67
N ARG A 287 -2.90 -5.13 18.41
CA ARG A 287 -2.07 -4.89 17.22
C ARG A 287 -2.53 -3.65 16.46
N GLY A 288 -3.84 -3.52 16.23
CA GLY A 288 -4.43 -2.36 15.59
C GLY A 288 -5.64 -2.66 14.73
N THR A 289 -6.22 -1.58 14.23
CA THR A 289 -7.32 -1.58 13.28
C THR A 289 -6.87 -0.90 12.00
N ALA A 290 -7.17 -1.51 10.86
CA ALA A 290 -6.91 -0.93 9.55
C ALA A 290 -7.78 0.33 9.35
N ALA A 291 -7.18 1.40 8.85
CA ALA A 291 -7.84 2.67 8.57
C ALA A 291 -7.31 3.23 7.24
N GLY A 292 -8.00 4.24 6.69
CA GLY A 292 -7.65 4.84 5.41
C GLY A 292 -7.45 3.80 4.30
N PRO A 293 -6.42 3.93 3.45
CA PRO A 293 -6.18 3.03 2.32
C PRO A 293 -6.06 1.55 2.69
N MET A 294 -5.45 1.21 3.84
CA MET A 294 -5.41 -0.19 4.29
C MET A 294 -6.80 -0.70 4.67
N GLY A 295 -7.63 0.19 5.18
CA GLY A 295 -9.02 -0.11 5.47
C GLY A 295 -9.82 -0.42 4.20
N GLU A 296 -9.62 0.36 3.15
CA GLU A 296 -10.24 0.14 1.84
C GLU A 296 -9.78 -1.17 1.22
N ALA A 297 -8.46 -1.48 1.29
CA ALA A 297 -7.91 -2.75 0.82
C ALA A 297 -8.54 -3.97 1.52
N VAL A 298 -8.83 -3.87 2.83
CA VAL A 298 -9.57 -4.92 3.53
C VAL A 298 -11.02 -4.98 3.06
N ASP A 299 -11.73 -3.85 3.01
CA ASP A 299 -13.16 -3.82 2.75
C ASP A 299 -13.52 -4.12 1.29
N ALA A 300 -12.68 -3.72 0.33
CA ALA A 300 -12.91 -3.94 -1.11
C ALA A 300 -12.29 -5.25 -1.63
N SER A 301 -11.28 -5.79 -0.94
CA SER A 301 -10.46 -6.90 -1.42
C SER A 301 -10.32 -8.03 -0.40
N LEU A 302 -9.47 -7.86 0.61
CA LEU A 302 -8.92 -8.97 1.41
C LEU A 302 -9.99 -9.75 2.19
N ARG A 303 -11.06 -9.10 2.63
CA ARG A 303 -12.17 -9.75 3.35
C ARG A 303 -12.93 -10.80 2.51
N TYR A 304 -12.81 -10.74 1.20
CA TYR A 304 -13.48 -11.67 0.27
C TYR A 304 -12.61 -12.89 -0.05
N LEU A 305 -11.34 -12.87 0.35
CA LEU A 305 -10.44 -13.99 0.13
C LEU A 305 -10.78 -15.16 1.07
N THR A 306 -10.57 -16.36 0.58
CA THR A 306 -10.75 -17.58 1.39
C THR A 306 -9.71 -17.65 2.51
N GLY A 307 -10.03 -18.39 3.57
CA GLY A 307 -9.07 -18.61 4.66
C GLY A 307 -7.77 -19.27 4.19
N SER A 308 -7.84 -20.13 3.16
CA SER A 308 -6.67 -20.78 2.56
C SER A 308 -5.76 -19.77 1.85
N ASP A 309 -6.33 -18.80 1.12
CA ASP A 309 -5.56 -17.78 0.44
C ASP A 309 -4.94 -16.78 1.43
N ILE A 310 -5.66 -16.40 2.47
CA ILE A 310 -5.12 -15.57 3.55
C ILE A 310 -3.96 -16.29 4.27
N ALA A 311 -4.10 -17.59 4.58
CA ALA A 311 -3.03 -18.38 5.19
C ALA A 311 -1.80 -18.47 4.28
N ALA A 312 -2.00 -18.65 2.97
CA ALA A 312 -0.93 -18.64 1.99
C ALA A 312 -0.17 -17.29 1.97
N MET A 313 -0.89 -16.16 2.02
CA MET A 313 -0.27 -14.84 2.13
C MET A 313 0.55 -14.68 3.41
N VAL A 314 0.05 -15.17 4.55
CA VAL A 314 0.79 -15.17 5.82
C VAL A 314 2.07 -16.01 5.70
N THR A 315 1.96 -17.23 5.15
CA THR A 315 3.12 -18.12 4.90
C THR A 315 4.19 -17.43 4.07
N TYR A 316 3.81 -16.70 3.02
CA TYR A 316 4.74 -15.93 2.22
C TYR A 316 5.38 -14.78 3.00
N LEU A 317 4.59 -13.93 3.66
CA LEU A 317 5.06 -12.76 4.40
C LEU A 317 6.07 -13.14 5.50
N ARG A 318 5.92 -14.30 6.13
CA ARG A 318 6.87 -14.81 7.15
C ARG A 318 8.27 -15.09 6.62
N THR A 319 8.42 -15.24 5.31
CA THR A 319 9.71 -15.57 4.68
C THR A 319 10.42 -14.36 4.07
N VAL A 320 9.77 -13.22 3.98
CA VAL A 320 10.40 -11.99 3.50
C VAL A 320 11.54 -11.59 4.46
N PRO A 321 12.69 -11.11 3.96
CA PRO A 321 13.77 -10.66 4.83
C PRO A 321 13.30 -9.58 5.81
N ALA A 322 13.62 -9.75 7.08
CA ALA A 322 13.31 -8.76 8.11
C ALA A 322 14.11 -7.48 7.84
N VAL A 323 13.42 -6.35 7.80
CA VAL A 323 14.01 -5.02 7.66
C VAL A 323 13.57 -4.18 8.84
N ALA A 324 14.51 -3.73 9.67
CA ALA A 324 14.20 -2.85 10.79
C ALA A 324 13.93 -1.42 10.29
N THR A 325 12.86 -0.81 10.79
CA THR A 325 12.52 0.60 10.56
C THR A 325 12.90 1.40 11.81
N ALA A 326 13.96 2.18 11.72
CA ALA A 326 14.66 2.76 12.87
C ALA A 326 13.81 3.72 13.73
N ASP A 327 12.82 4.38 13.12
CA ASP A 327 11.92 5.34 13.79
C ASP A 327 10.63 4.70 14.32
N LEU A 328 10.46 3.38 14.16
CA LEU A 328 9.31 2.64 14.68
C LEU A 328 9.72 1.72 15.84
N PRO A 329 9.54 2.16 17.09
CA PRO A 329 9.81 1.30 18.25
C PRO A 329 8.82 0.14 18.34
N ALA A 330 9.16 -0.88 19.13
CA ALA A 330 8.19 -1.90 19.49
C ALA A 330 6.96 -1.26 20.18
N PRO A 331 5.74 -1.67 19.83
CA PRO A 331 4.54 -1.10 20.43
C PRO A 331 4.48 -1.38 21.93
N LYS A 332 4.08 -0.37 22.70
CA LYS A 332 3.81 -0.49 24.14
C LYS A 332 2.54 -1.31 24.33
N GLN A 333 2.68 -2.46 24.94
CA GLN A 333 1.58 -3.41 25.15
C GLN A 333 0.84 -3.21 26.49
N THR A 334 1.42 -2.42 27.42
CA THR A 334 0.80 -2.17 28.71
C THR A 334 -0.17 -0.99 28.65
N PRO A 335 -1.40 -1.15 29.15
CA PRO A 335 -2.34 -0.04 29.30
C PRO A 335 -1.73 1.12 30.08
N ALA A 336 -2.16 2.35 29.76
CA ALA A 336 -1.79 3.49 30.58
C ALA A 336 -2.43 3.36 31.97
N PRO A 337 -1.80 3.92 33.03
CA PRO A 337 -2.42 3.97 34.36
C PRO A 337 -3.79 4.66 34.30
N ALA A 338 -4.73 4.23 35.13
CA ALA A 338 -5.94 5.01 35.40
C ALA A 338 -5.51 6.42 35.87
N LEU A 339 -6.29 7.45 35.50
CA LEU A 339 -5.92 8.83 35.81
C LEU A 339 -5.64 9.01 37.30
N VAL A 340 -4.36 9.35 37.62
CA VAL A 340 -3.99 9.90 38.92
C VAL A 340 -4.05 11.41 38.75
N ALA A 341 -4.55 12.11 39.76
CA ALA A 341 -4.71 13.56 39.78
C ALA A 341 -3.45 14.29 39.25
N ASP A 342 -3.66 15.26 38.40
CA ASP A 342 -2.68 15.92 37.55
C ASP A 342 -1.46 16.53 38.27
N ASN A 343 -0.31 16.40 37.58
CA ASN A 343 0.79 17.35 37.71
C ASN A 343 0.60 18.46 36.65
N PRO A 344 0.33 19.72 37.04
CA PRO A 344 -0.10 20.79 36.11
C PRO A 344 1.02 21.41 35.25
N SER A 345 2.15 20.75 35.07
CA SER A 345 3.36 21.41 34.55
C SER A 345 3.54 21.37 33.00
N ALA A 346 2.54 20.94 32.20
CA ALA A 346 2.64 20.96 30.73
C ALA A 346 1.41 21.60 30.10
N ALA A 347 1.48 22.89 29.82
CA ALA A 347 0.36 23.66 29.24
C ALA A 347 -0.10 23.15 27.85
N GLY A 348 0.78 22.48 27.07
CA GLY A 348 0.43 21.84 25.78
C GLY A 348 -0.26 20.48 25.93
N GLU A 349 0.08 19.72 26.97
CA GLU A 349 -0.59 18.44 27.28
C GLU A 349 -2.01 18.65 27.78
N SER A 350 -2.29 19.80 28.43
CA SER A 350 -3.61 20.10 28.98
C SER A 350 -4.70 20.22 27.92
N HIS A 351 -4.38 20.82 26.73
CA HIS A 351 -5.38 21.00 25.67
C HIS A 351 -5.70 19.68 24.96
N GLY A 352 -4.69 18.91 24.54
CA GLY A 352 -4.88 17.59 23.93
C GLY A 352 -5.61 16.62 24.87
N LYS A 353 -5.30 16.69 26.18
CA LYS A 353 -6.01 15.94 27.22
C LYS A 353 -7.50 16.35 27.27
N ALA A 354 -7.82 17.64 27.29
CA ALA A 354 -9.19 18.12 27.34
C ALA A 354 -10.01 17.68 26.13
N VAL A 355 -9.43 17.71 24.92
CA VAL A 355 -10.07 17.18 23.70
C VAL A 355 -10.31 15.68 23.82
N TYR A 356 -9.29 14.92 24.28
CA TYR A 356 -9.42 13.48 24.45
C TYR A 356 -10.53 13.11 25.46
N GLU A 357 -10.55 13.77 26.61
CA GLU A 357 -11.55 13.57 27.67
C GLU A 357 -12.97 13.86 27.19
N GLY A 358 -13.13 14.96 26.43
CA GLY A 358 -14.44 15.40 25.96
C GLY A 358 -15.02 14.59 24.80
N ALA A 359 -14.15 14.06 23.91
CA ALA A 359 -14.64 13.47 22.65
C ALA A 359 -14.17 12.02 22.40
N CYS A 360 -13.11 11.54 23.03
CA CYS A 360 -12.47 10.29 22.65
C CYS A 360 -12.54 9.21 23.74
N ALA A 361 -12.42 9.59 25.01
CA ALA A 361 -12.32 8.68 26.14
C ALA A 361 -13.52 7.74 26.31
N GLY A 362 -14.72 8.17 25.89
CA GLY A 362 -15.93 7.36 25.94
C GLY A 362 -15.82 6.06 25.14
N CYS A 363 -15.14 6.10 23.98
CA CYS A 363 -14.92 4.92 23.15
C CYS A 363 -13.54 4.28 23.38
N HIS A 364 -12.49 5.09 23.54
CA HIS A 364 -11.10 4.62 23.62
C HIS A 364 -10.63 4.27 25.03
N GLY A 365 -11.41 4.63 26.06
CA GLY A 365 -11.09 4.39 27.47
C GLY A 365 -9.95 5.29 28.00
N TRP A 366 -9.89 5.43 29.32
CA TRP A 366 -8.88 6.22 30.03
C TRP A 366 -7.49 5.56 30.04
N THR A 367 -7.46 4.25 29.89
CA THR A 367 -6.24 3.44 29.88
C THR A 367 -5.74 3.14 28.48
N GLY A 368 -6.48 3.55 27.44
CA GLY A 368 -6.26 3.16 26.05
C GLY A 368 -6.80 1.77 25.71
N VAL A 369 -7.51 1.12 26.64
CA VAL A 369 -8.28 -0.09 26.39
C VAL A 369 -9.75 0.31 26.31
N SER A 370 -10.39 -0.01 25.19
CA SER A 370 -11.77 0.36 24.96
C SER A 370 -12.73 -0.39 25.88
N PRO A 371 -13.66 0.32 26.56
CA PRO A 371 -14.72 -0.33 27.32
C PRO A 371 -15.91 -0.77 26.46
N VAL A 372 -15.92 -0.40 25.18
CA VAL A 372 -17.08 -0.59 24.30
C VAL A 372 -16.82 -1.71 23.27
N ILE A 373 -15.75 -1.60 22.51
CA ILE A 373 -15.41 -2.55 21.44
C ILE A 373 -13.88 -2.71 21.29
N PRO A 374 -13.36 -3.91 20.99
CA PRO A 374 -11.93 -4.14 20.79
C PRO A 374 -11.30 -3.21 19.73
N PHE A 375 -12.03 -2.93 18.65
CA PHE A 375 -11.58 -2.07 17.54
C PHE A 375 -11.17 -0.65 17.95
N ALA A 376 -11.70 -0.14 19.05
CA ALA A 376 -11.37 1.19 19.57
C ALA A 376 -10.21 1.18 20.60
N THR A 377 -9.59 0.02 20.87
CA THR A 377 -8.43 -0.05 21.77
C THR A 377 -7.21 0.60 21.11
N LEU A 378 -6.53 1.48 21.85
CA LEU A 378 -5.33 2.21 21.43
C LEU A 378 -4.03 1.50 21.83
N THR A 379 -4.05 0.84 23.00
CA THR A 379 -2.87 0.14 23.54
C THR A 379 -2.39 -0.95 22.59
N GLY A 380 -1.10 -0.98 22.32
CA GLY A 380 -0.48 -1.97 21.42
C GLY A 380 -0.58 -1.64 19.94
N THR A 381 -1.42 -0.66 19.53
CA THR A 381 -1.64 -0.36 18.11
C THR A 381 -0.42 0.34 17.48
N ARG A 382 -0.06 -0.06 16.27
CA ARG A 382 1.10 0.51 15.57
C ARG A 382 0.95 2.03 15.35
N GLY A 383 -0.23 2.52 14.98
CA GLY A 383 -0.48 3.95 14.73
C GLY A 383 -0.18 4.83 15.93
N VAL A 384 -0.56 4.39 17.13
CA VAL A 384 -0.30 5.13 18.38
C VAL A 384 1.17 5.04 18.79
N ASN A 385 1.90 4.03 18.31
CA ASN A 385 3.33 3.84 18.57
C ASN A 385 4.22 4.39 17.44
N ASP A 386 3.68 5.22 16.57
CA ASP A 386 4.39 5.97 15.53
C ASP A 386 4.59 7.42 16.00
N ALA A 387 5.86 7.80 16.22
CA ALA A 387 6.21 9.13 16.72
C ALA A 387 5.93 10.27 15.70
N THR A 388 5.59 9.96 14.45
CA THR A 388 5.11 10.99 13.50
C THR A 388 3.66 11.37 13.76
N ALA A 389 2.87 10.51 14.39
CA ALA A 389 1.43 10.63 14.62
C ALA A 389 0.59 10.86 13.34
N ASN A 390 1.16 10.71 12.13
CA ASN A 390 0.46 10.96 10.88
C ASN A 390 -0.85 10.15 10.78
N ASN A 391 -0.78 8.84 10.99
CA ASN A 391 -1.98 7.99 10.90
C ASN A 391 -3.00 8.29 12.00
N VAL A 392 -2.55 8.71 13.19
CA VAL A 392 -3.46 9.15 14.26
C VAL A 392 -4.21 10.40 13.82
N ALA A 393 -3.50 11.40 13.27
CA ALA A 393 -4.12 12.62 12.77
C ALA A 393 -5.08 12.34 11.59
N GLN A 394 -4.67 11.52 10.62
CA GLN A 394 -5.51 11.13 9.49
C GLN A 394 -6.80 10.44 9.93
N VAL A 395 -6.72 9.49 10.89
CA VAL A 395 -7.91 8.83 11.44
C VAL A 395 -8.82 9.82 12.19
N ILE A 396 -8.27 10.82 12.86
CA ILE A 396 -9.07 11.87 13.50
C ILE A 396 -9.74 12.75 12.45
N ILE A 397 -9.04 13.10 11.36
CA ILE A 397 -9.58 13.93 10.28
C ILE A 397 -10.69 13.19 9.54
N GLY A 398 -10.40 12.05 8.93
CA GLY A 398 -11.29 11.32 8.02
C GLY A 398 -12.23 10.33 8.72
N GLY A 399 -11.97 10.02 9.99
CA GLY A 399 -12.68 8.95 10.68
C GLY A 399 -12.23 7.56 10.25
N GLY A 400 -13.03 6.56 10.59
CA GLY A 400 -12.76 5.17 10.20
C GLY A 400 -14.02 4.33 10.27
N ARG A 401 -14.27 3.55 9.23
CA ARG A 401 -15.38 2.60 9.18
C ARG A 401 -14.85 1.19 8.93
N ARG A 402 -15.35 0.22 9.70
CA ARG A 402 -15.08 -1.20 9.47
C ARG A 402 -16.40 -1.94 9.32
N HIS A 403 -16.54 -2.71 8.26
CA HIS A 403 -17.67 -3.60 8.04
C HIS A 403 -17.28 -4.99 8.53
N VAL A 404 -17.68 -5.33 9.75
CA VAL A 404 -17.47 -6.65 10.33
C VAL A 404 -18.82 -7.33 10.45
N ALA A 405 -18.97 -8.53 9.87
CA ALA A 405 -20.11 -9.46 9.96
C ALA A 405 -21.33 -8.94 10.72
N GLY A 406 -22.14 -8.08 10.10
CA GLY A 406 -23.39 -7.55 10.66
C GLY A 406 -23.31 -6.25 11.47
N ASP A 407 -22.12 -5.81 11.88
CA ASP A 407 -21.91 -4.54 12.60
C ASP A 407 -21.00 -3.59 11.83
N SER A 408 -21.35 -2.32 11.76
CA SER A 408 -20.47 -1.27 11.28
C SER A 408 -19.83 -0.55 12.47
N ASN A 409 -18.56 -0.83 12.72
CA ASN A 409 -17.79 -0.05 13.70
C ASN A 409 -17.33 1.25 13.05
N ASN A 410 -17.72 2.37 13.61
CA ASN A 410 -17.47 3.68 13.02
C ASN A 410 -16.83 4.63 14.04
N MET A 411 -15.65 5.15 13.73
CA MET A 411 -15.07 6.32 14.35
C MET A 411 -15.51 7.54 13.54
N PRO A 412 -16.21 8.52 14.13
CA PRO A 412 -16.63 9.73 13.42
C PRO A 412 -15.43 10.50 12.85
N ALA A 413 -15.64 11.17 11.72
CA ALA A 413 -14.69 12.16 11.20
C ALA A 413 -14.77 13.45 12.01
N PHE A 414 -13.65 13.92 12.52
CA PHE A 414 -13.56 15.15 13.30
C PHE A 414 -12.91 16.30 12.53
N GLY A 415 -12.55 16.09 11.28
CA GLY A 415 -11.85 17.07 10.45
C GLY A 415 -12.61 18.39 10.29
N SER A 416 -13.94 18.37 10.24
CA SER A 416 -14.78 19.59 10.20
C SER A 416 -15.07 20.20 11.57
N THR A 417 -14.80 19.46 12.66
CA THR A 417 -15.15 19.85 14.04
C THR A 417 -14.00 20.50 14.75
N TYR A 418 -12.78 19.97 14.56
CA TYR A 418 -11.58 20.45 15.24
C TYR A 418 -10.62 21.15 14.26
N SER A 419 -9.99 22.21 14.76
CA SER A 419 -8.89 22.91 14.09
C SER A 419 -7.65 22.04 13.99
N ASP A 420 -6.73 22.40 13.09
CA ASP A 420 -5.44 21.70 12.94
C ASP A 420 -4.63 21.70 14.23
N ALA A 421 -4.71 22.77 15.03
CA ALA A 421 -4.03 22.87 16.32
C ALA A 421 -4.63 21.89 17.36
N GLU A 422 -5.94 21.72 17.38
CA GLU A 422 -6.61 20.78 18.29
C GLU A 422 -6.33 19.34 17.89
N ILE A 423 -6.34 19.03 16.59
CA ILE A 423 -5.98 17.70 16.08
C ILE A 423 -4.52 17.37 16.41
N ALA A 424 -3.60 18.31 16.19
CA ALA A 424 -2.20 18.13 16.57
C ALA A 424 -2.04 17.87 18.08
N SER A 425 -2.72 18.67 18.91
CA SER A 425 -2.65 18.53 20.36
C SER A 425 -3.17 17.19 20.85
N VAL A 426 -4.32 16.71 20.34
CA VAL A 426 -4.87 15.42 20.76
C VAL A 426 -4.07 14.24 20.21
N ALA A 427 -3.52 14.32 19.00
CA ALA A 427 -2.64 13.29 18.45
C ALA A 427 -1.37 13.13 19.26
N ASN A 428 -0.74 14.25 19.65
CA ASN A 428 0.43 14.26 20.51
C ASN A 428 0.10 13.70 21.91
N TYR A 429 -1.04 14.06 22.50
CA TYR A 429 -1.49 13.47 23.77
C TYR A 429 -1.67 11.94 23.67
N VAL A 430 -2.32 11.46 22.62
CA VAL A 430 -2.59 10.03 22.40
C VAL A 430 -1.29 9.24 22.29
N THR A 431 -0.33 9.70 21.49
CA THR A 431 0.96 9.03 21.31
C THR A 431 1.81 9.07 22.59
N ALA A 432 1.84 10.21 23.30
CA ALA A 432 2.59 10.34 24.55
C ALA A 432 2.00 9.45 25.67
N ARG A 433 0.69 9.36 25.76
CA ARG A 433 0.03 8.63 26.84
C ARG A 433 -0.01 7.11 26.59
N PHE A 434 -0.37 6.69 25.39
CA PHE A 434 -0.64 5.28 25.08
C PHE A 434 0.46 4.61 24.26
N GLY A 435 1.31 5.39 23.59
CA GLY A 435 2.42 4.90 22.79
C GLY A 435 3.71 4.66 23.57
N ALA A 436 4.69 4.10 22.90
CA ALA A 436 6.06 3.91 23.42
C ALA A 436 6.86 5.22 23.43
N LYS A 437 6.50 6.16 22.52
CA LYS A 437 7.17 7.46 22.37
C LYS A 437 6.13 8.49 21.93
N GLY A 438 6.09 9.65 22.59
CA GLY A 438 5.25 10.77 22.15
C GLY A 438 5.71 11.38 20.84
N SER A 439 4.80 12.11 20.20
CA SER A 439 5.01 12.88 18.98
C SER A 439 5.02 14.39 19.27
N ASP A 440 5.48 15.16 18.28
CA ASP A 440 5.54 16.62 18.28
C ASP A 440 4.88 17.20 17.01
N LEU A 441 3.83 16.54 16.54
CA LEU A 441 3.05 16.95 15.37
C LEU A 441 2.57 18.38 15.49
N THR A 442 2.75 19.19 14.45
CA THR A 442 2.38 20.60 14.41
C THR A 442 1.06 20.83 13.67
N ALA A 443 0.39 21.96 13.93
CA ALA A 443 -0.80 22.36 13.18
C ALA A 443 -0.54 22.50 11.67
N ALA A 444 0.66 22.95 11.28
CA ALA A 444 1.02 23.06 9.86
C ALA A 444 1.15 21.69 9.17
N GLU A 445 1.63 20.68 9.87
CA GLU A 445 1.65 19.30 9.37
C GLU A 445 0.24 18.72 9.28
N VAL A 446 -0.63 18.97 10.25
CA VAL A 446 -2.04 18.57 10.18
C VAL A 446 -2.75 19.22 9.00
N ALA A 447 -2.52 20.53 8.76
CA ALA A 447 -3.07 21.23 7.59
C ALA A 447 -2.64 20.57 6.28
N LYS A 448 -1.37 20.11 6.20
CA LYS A 448 -0.86 19.37 5.03
C LYS A 448 -1.55 18.01 4.89
N LEU A 449 -1.68 17.24 5.97
CA LEU A 449 -2.38 15.95 5.96
C LEU A 449 -3.83 16.09 5.50
N ARG A 450 -4.54 17.13 5.97
CA ARG A 450 -5.91 17.44 5.56
C ARG A 450 -6.02 17.76 4.05
N ALA A 451 -5.00 18.36 3.45
CA ALA A 451 -4.98 18.67 2.02
C ALA A 451 -4.68 17.42 1.14
N GLU A 452 -4.20 16.34 1.74
CA GLU A 452 -3.91 15.07 1.08
C GLU A 452 -5.07 14.06 1.20
N GLU A 453 -6.13 14.37 1.98
CA GLU A 453 -7.37 13.59 2.12
C GLU A 453 -8.35 13.91 0.94
#